data_b83b3aca2e1a3f49aa45c5251b87c7ac
#
_entry.id   b83b3aca2e1a3f49aa45c5251b87c7ac
#
_cell.length_a   1.000
_cell.length_b   1.000
_cell.length_c   1.000
_cell.angle_alpha   90.00
_cell.angle_beta   90.00
_cell.angle_gamma   90.00
#
_symmetry.space_group_name_H-M   'P 1'
#
loop_
_entity.id
_entity.type
_entity.pdbx_description
1 polymer ?
#
loop_
_entity_poly.entity_id
_entity_poly.type
_entity_poly.pdbx_seq_one_letter_code
_entity_poly.pdbx_strand_id
1 'polypeptide(L)'
;SLNALQAELVGFSLCVEAGEACYVPLGHKAQGLGLKVADDLFSPKPQAISLKPEQLEAASALALLKPILEDESILKIGQNIKYDMLVMQQHGINITPIDDTMLLSYCLHAGSHSHGMDELSKRYLGIKPISFDEVTGTGKNRLNFAEVEIEKATNYAAEDADITLRLWQHFKPQLAQEKLLTLYETIERPLIPVIARMETHGIKVDLPQLAALSKDFAARMTDYEREIYVLA
;
A
#
# COMPACT_ATOMS: atom_id res chain seq x y z
N SER A 1 -4.96 5.18 4.84
CA SER A 1 -5.91 6.01 4.09
C SER A 1 -6.08 5.48 2.68
N LEU A 2 -7.29 5.53 2.12
CA LEU A 2 -7.51 5.23 0.70
C LEU A 2 -7.07 6.39 -0.22
N ASN A 3 -6.88 7.58 0.34
CA ASN A 3 -6.42 8.76 -0.39
C ASN A 3 -4.94 9.02 -0.08
N ALA A 4 -4.07 8.72 -1.04
CA ALA A 4 -2.64 8.90 -0.90
C ALA A 4 -2.22 10.36 -0.66
N LEU A 5 -2.96 11.33 -1.21
CA LEU A 5 -2.69 12.78 -1.05
C LEU A 5 -3.02 13.32 0.35
N GLN A 6 -3.72 12.53 1.18
CA GLN A 6 -4.08 12.87 2.56
C GLN A 6 -3.57 11.84 3.56
N ALA A 7 -2.78 10.87 3.10
CA ALA A 7 -2.25 9.83 3.96
C ALA A 7 -1.11 10.37 4.83
N GLU A 8 -1.18 10.09 6.13
CA GLU A 8 -0.06 10.30 7.04
C GLU A 8 0.87 9.08 6.96
N LEU A 9 2.17 9.33 6.90
CA LEU A 9 3.18 8.27 6.90
C LEU A 9 3.30 7.69 8.32
N VAL A 10 3.01 6.39 8.44
CA VAL A 10 3.07 5.66 9.72
C VAL A 10 4.38 4.87 9.85
N GLY A 11 4.95 4.47 8.73
CA GLY A 11 6.19 3.73 8.62
C GLY A 11 6.44 3.30 7.19
N PHE A 12 7.54 2.63 6.95
CA PHE A 12 7.85 2.02 5.66
C PHE A 12 8.48 0.65 5.85
N SER A 13 8.26 -0.25 4.89
CA SER A 13 8.88 -1.57 4.85
C SER A 13 9.81 -1.70 3.66
N LEU A 14 10.87 -2.48 3.84
CA LEU A 14 11.90 -2.71 2.83
C LEU A 14 12.22 -4.21 2.78
N CYS A 15 12.47 -4.71 1.56
CA CYS A 15 12.97 -6.04 1.31
C CYS A 15 13.97 -5.99 0.15
N VAL A 16 15.19 -6.47 0.38
CA VAL A 16 16.25 -6.51 -0.64
C VAL A 16 16.55 -7.93 -1.09
N GLU A 17 16.24 -8.91 -0.27
CA GLU A 17 16.37 -10.33 -0.54
C GLU A 17 15.14 -11.08 -0.03
N ALA A 18 14.65 -12.06 -0.79
CA ALA A 18 13.47 -12.82 -0.42
C ALA A 18 13.68 -13.56 0.91
N GLY A 19 12.79 -13.28 1.87
CA GLY A 19 12.87 -13.76 3.25
C GLY A 19 13.58 -12.81 4.21
N GLU A 20 14.16 -11.70 3.72
CA GLU A 20 14.81 -10.68 4.55
C GLU A 20 14.11 -9.32 4.37
N ALA A 21 13.07 -9.11 5.14
CA ALA A 21 12.29 -7.88 5.12
C ALA A 21 12.28 -7.19 6.48
N CYS A 22 12.16 -5.88 6.49
CA CYS A 22 12.04 -5.09 7.71
C CYS A 22 10.92 -4.06 7.60
N TYR A 23 10.45 -3.61 8.77
CA TYR A 23 9.55 -2.48 8.90
C TYR A 23 10.17 -1.41 9.81
N VAL A 24 10.09 -0.17 9.39
CA VAL A 24 10.57 1.00 10.17
C VAL A 24 9.36 1.81 10.61
N PRO A 25 8.93 1.71 11.88
CA PRO A 25 7.81 2.48 12.41
C PRO A 25 8.21 3.94 12.64
N LEU A 26 7.36 4.89 12.24
CA LEU A 26 7.57 6.34 12.36
C LEU A 26 6.45 7.06 13.10
N GLY A 27 5.22 6.62 12.96
CA GLY A 27 4.04 7.36 13.43
C GLY A 27 3.00 6.50 14.16
N HIS A 28 3.40 5.38 14.77
CA HIS A 28 2.48 4.57 15.56
C HIS A 28 2.13 5.26 16.88
N LYS A 29 0.83 5.28 17.20
CA LYS A 29 0.28 5.81 18.46
C LYS A 29 0.21 4.73 19.53
N ALA A 30 0.13 3.46 19.14
CA ALA A 30 0.13 2.33 20.04
C ALA A 30 1.53 2.15 20.63
N GLN A 31 1.67 2.35 21.94
CA GLN A 31 2.87 1.91 22.67
C GLN A 31 2.76 0.38 22.79
N GLY A 32 3.76 -0.35 22.27
CA GLY A 32 3.83 -1.79 22.48
C GLY A 32 3.69 -2.11 23.97
N LEU A 33 2.81 -3.06 24.30
CA LEU A 33 2.70 -3.58 25.64
C LEU A 33 4.07 -4.14 26.02
N GLY A 34 4.77 -3.42 26.90
CA GLY A 34 6.00 -3.94 27.49
C GLY A 34 5.69 -5.32 28.08
N LEU A 35 6.33 -6.36 27.56
CA LEU A 35 6.26 -7.69 28.12
C LEU A 35 6.50 -7.57 29.62
N LYS A 36 5.46 -7.82 30.42
CA LYS A 36 5.64 -8.06 31.85
C LYS A 36 6.46 -9.35 31.93
N VAL A 37 7.75 -9.20 32.20
CA VAL A 37 8.58 -10.31 32.61
C VAL A 37 7.97 -10.82 33.91
N ALA A 38 7.36 -11.99 33.87
CA ALA A 38 7.03 -12.72 35.08
C ALA A 38 8.38 -13.03 35.72
N ASP A 39 8.60 -12.52 36.94
CA ASP A 39 9.73 -12.87 37.78
C ASP A 39 9.63 -14.37 38.14
N ASP A 40 10.20 -15.22 37.30
CA ASP A 40 10.40 -16.62 37.62
C ASP A 40 11.88 -16.81 37.98
N LEU A 41 12.11 -16.94 39.26
CA LEU A 41 13.41 -16.83 39.97
C LEU A 41 14.38 -17.98 39.65
N PHE A 42 14.05 -18.97 38.81
CA PHE A 42 14.82 -20.21 38.67
C PHE A 42 15.02 -20.72 37.21
N SER A 43 15.01 -19.85 36.19
CA SER A 43 15.31 -20.32 34.84
C SER A 43 16.48 -19.56 34.20
N PRO A 44 17.62 -20.23 33.90
CA PRO A 44 18.72 -19.59 33.17
C PRO A 44 18.38 -19.58 31.67
N LYS A 45 17.48 -18.68 31.26
CA LYS A 45 17.29 -18.33 29.85
C LYS A 45 18.03 -17.04 29.56
N PRO A 46 18.70 -16.90 28.40
CA PRO A 46 19.32 -15.65 28.03
C PRO A 46 18.29 -14.55 28.08
N GLN A 47 18.55 -13.51 28.85
CA GLN A 47 17.73 -12.30 28.92
C GLN A 47 17.69 -11.69 27.51
N ALA A 48 16.58 -11.89 26.81
CA ALA A 48 16.27 -11.06 25.67
C ALA A 48 16.13 -9.63 26.22
N ILE A 49 17.09 -8.79 25.89
CA ILE A 49 16.99 -7.35 26.15
C ILE A 49 15.79 -6.89 25.31
N SER A 50 14.64 -6.72 25.96
CA SER A 50 13.47 -6.10 25.35
C SER A 50 13.81 -4.61 25.13
N LEU A 51 14.46 -4.31 24.02
CA LEU A 51 14.49 -2.97 23.49
C LEU A 51 13.04 -2.65 23.15
N LYS A 52 12.42 -1.72 23.90
CA LYS A 52 11.19 -1.07 23.43
C LYS A 52 11.49 -0.63 22.02
N PRO A 53 10.65 -0.98 21.00
CA PRO A 53 10.89 -0.51 19.67
C PRO A 53 10.78 1.02 19.70
N GLU A 54 11.93 1.69 19.72
CA GLU A 54 12.00 3.14 19.58
C GLU A 54 11.64 3.45 18.14
N GLN A 55 10.59 4.24 17.95
CA GLN A 55 10.26 4.74 16.63
C GLN A 55 11.28 5.81 16.26
N LEU A 56 11.72 5.79 15.01
CA LEU A 56 12.58 6.83 14.49
C LEU A 56 11.78 8.13 14.28
N GLU A 57 12.44 9.25 14.46
CA GLU A 57 11.87 10.53 14.08
C GLU A 57 11.72 10.58 12.55
N ALA A 58 10.52 10.90 12.07
CA ALA A 58 10.14 10.75 10.66
C ALA A 58 11.05 11.54 9.70
N ALA A 59 11.40 12.80 10.05
CA ALA A 59 12.24 13.62 9.19
C ALA A 59 13.66 13.05 9.06
N SER A 60 14.22 12.53 10.15
CA SER A 60 15.54 11.90 10.18
C SER A 60 15.56 10.60 9.37
N ALA A 61 14.54 9.76 9.52
CA ALA A 61 14.40 8.52 8.75
C ALA A 61 14.23 8.78 7.26
N LEU A 62 13.39 9.75 6.88
CA LEU A 62 13.18 10.14 5.49
C LEU A 62 14.42 10.76 4.86
N ALA A 63 15.22 11.53 5.62
CA ALA A 63 16.48 12.07 5.13
C ALA A 63 17.49 10.97 4.77
N LEU A 64 17.51 9.86 5.51
CA LEU A 64 18.33 8.68 5.20
C LEU A 64 17.77 7.87 4.02
N LEU A 65 16.46 7.79 3.89
CA LEU A 65 15.80 7.01 2.84
C LEU A 65 15.82 7.73 1.48
N LYS A 66 15.73 9.06 1.47
CA LYS A 66 15.65 9.88 0.25
C LYS A 66 16.76 9.58 -0.77
N PRO A 67 18.04 9.54 -0.42
CA PRO A 67 19.11 9.24 -1.40
C PRO A 67 18.92 7.88 -2.07
N ILE A 68 18.40 6.87 -1.36
CA ILE A 68 18.15 5.52 -1.89
C ILE A 68 16.96 5.53 -2.84
N LEU A 69 15.87 6.22 -2.47
CA LEU A 69 14.66 6.28 -3.29
C LEU A 69 14.84 7.09 -4.58
N GLU A 70 15.74 8.07 -4.59
CA GLU A 70 16.02 8.92 -5.75
C GLU A 70 17.23 8.45 -6.58
N ASP A 71 17.94 7.41 -6.15
CA ASP A 71 19.09 6.87 -6.90
C ASP A 71 18.64 6.10 -8.13
N GLU A 72 19.04 6.55 -9.32
CA GLU A 72 18.69 5.94 -10.60
C GLU A 72 19.32 4.55 -10.81
N SER A 73 20.34 4.20 -10.04
CA SER A 73 21.00 2.89 -10.09
C SER A 73 20.26 1.81 -9.27
N ILE A 74 19.35 2.21 -8.40
CA ILE A 74 18.58 1.32 -7.52
C ILE A 74 17.13 1.26 -8.00
N LEU A 75 16.69 0.10 -8.49
CA LEU A 75 15.30 -0.12 -8.87
C LEU A 75 14.42 -0.25 -7.62
N LYS A 76 13.38 0.56 -7.52
CA LYS A 76 12.34 0.45 -6.48
C LYS A 76 11.17 -0.34 -7.00
N ILE A 77 10.82 -1.40 -6.29
CA ILE A 77 9.74 -2.31 -6.64
C ILE A 77 8.61 -2.12 -5.64
N GLY A 78 7.39 -1.91 -6.13
CA GLY A 78 6.21 -1.78 -5.29
C GLY A 78 5.01 -2.53 -5.84
N GLN A 79 3.97 -2.66 -5.04
CA GLN A 79 2.65 -3.14 -5.43
C GLN A 79 1.70 -1.94 -5.42
N ASN A 80 1.24 -1.50 -6.59
CA ASN A 80 0.54 -0.21 -6.76
C ASN A 80 1.43 0.97 -6.29
N ILE A 81 2.67 0.98 -6.75
CA ILE A 81 3.73 1.92 -6.33
C ILE A 81 3.33 3.39 -6.53
N LYS A 82 2.36 3.68 -7.39
CA LYS A 82 1.81 5.04 -7.55
C LYS A 82 1.32 5.61 -6.21
N TYR A 83 0.73 4.77 -5.36
CA TYR A 83 0.29 5.20 -4.04
C TYR A 83 1.48 5.65 -3.18
N ASP A 84 2.54 4.86 -3.15
CA ASP A 84 3.76 5.17 -2.38
C ASP A 84 4.47 6.41 -2.94
N MET A 85 4.52 6.57 -4.26
CA MET A 85 5.04 7.78 -4.91
C MET A 85 4.29 9.05 -4.47
N LEU A 86 2.96 9.00 -4.41
CA LEU A 86 2.14 10.13 -3.98
C LEU A 86 2.34 10.46 -2.50
N VAL A 87 2.47 9.45 -1.64
CA VAL A 87 2.79 9.63 -0.22
C VAL A 87 4.17 10.26 -0.05
N MET A 88 5.20 9.72 -0.70
CA MET A 88 6.58 10.21 -0.59
C MET A 88 6.75 11.59 -1.21
N GLN A 89 5.99 11.92 -2.25
CA GLN A 89 5.99 13.26 -2.86
C GLN A 89 5.55 14.35 -1.87
N GLN A 90 4.66 14.07 -0.91
CA GLN A 90 4.29 15.01 0.16
C GLN A 90 5.50 15.37 1.05
N HIS A 91 6.50 14.49 1.10
CA HIS A 91 7.75 14.70 1.85
C HIS A 91 8.91 15.18 0.96
N GLY A 92 8.62 15.57 -0.29
CA GLY A 92 9.65 16.04 -1.24
C GLY A 92 10.61 14.94 -1.71
N ILE A 93 10.15 13.68 -1.75
CA ILE A 93 10.91 12.53 -2.22
C ILE A 93 10.29 12.02 -3.53
N ASN A 94 11.12 11.85 -4.56
CA ASN A 94 10.71 11.32 -5.85
C ASN A 94 11.25 9.90 -6.03
N ILE A 95 10.37 8.90 -6.01
CA ILE A 95 10.76 7.49 -6.17
C ILE A 95 11.04 7.21 -7.66
N THR A 96 12.28 6.87 -7.99
CA THR A 96 12.72 6.57 -9.36
C THR A 96 14.06 5.82 -9.36
N PRO A 97 14.32 4.86 -10.29
CA PRO A 97 13.38 4.20 -11.20
C PRO A 97 12.45 3.21 -10.47
N ILE A 98 11.34 2.86 -11.08
CA ILE A 98 10.29 2.05 -10.45
C ILE A 98 9.89 0.84 -11.30
N ASP A 99 9.43 -0.24 -10.63
CA ASP A 99 8.62 -1.31 -11.20
C ASP A 99 7.38 -1.54 -10.32
N ASP A 100 6.27 -1.95 -10.93
CA ASP A 100 4.99 -2.18 -10.24
C ASP A 100 4.49 -3.60 -10.49
N THR A 101 4.40 -4.41 -9.43
CA THR A 101 3.98 -5.82 -9.52
C THR A 101 2.52 -5.98 -9.92
N MET A 102 1.66 -5.02 -9.58
CA MET A 102 0.26 -5.01 -10.04
C MET A 102 0.18 -4.83 -11.56
N LEU A 103 0.96 -3.91 -12.14
CA LEU A 103 0.99 -3.68 -13.58
C LEU A 103 1.72 -4.80 -14.33
N LEU A 104 2.77 -5.40 -13.76
CA LEU A 104 3.38 -6.61 -14.33
C LEU A 104 2.35 -7.72 -14.49
N SER A 105 1.58 -8.00 -13.43
CA SER A 105 0.49 -8.96 -13.47
C SER A 105 -0.62 -8.56 -14.45
N TYR A 106 -0.97 -7.27 -14.50
CA TYR A 106 -1.97 -6.76 -15.43
C TYR A 106 -1.57 -6.96 -16.90
N CYS A 107 -0.31 -6.68 -17.26
CA CYS A 107 0.20 -6.93 -18.61
C CYS A 107 0.13 -8.41 -19.00
N LEU A 108 0.43 -9.32 -18.06
CA LEU A 108 0.45 -10.76 -18.32
C LEU A 108 -0.95 -11.38 -18.33
N HIS A 109 -1.87 -10.88 -17.50
CA HIS A 109 -3.12 -11.58 -17.18
C HIS A 109 -4.35 -10.66 -17.17
N ALA A 110 -4.38 -9.61 -18.00
CA ALA A 110 -5.51 -8.68 -18.08
C ALA A 110 -6.86 -9.38 -18.16
N GLY A 111 -7.79 -9.01 -17.28
CA GLY A 111 -9.17 -9.53 -17.28
C GLY A 111 -9.35 -10.96 -16.75
N SER A 112 -8.28 -11.65 -16.33
CA SER A 112 -8.38 -13.03 -15.85
C SER A 112 -8.67 -13.15 -14.34
N HIS A 113 -8.20 -12.18 -13.54
CA HIS A 113 -8.39 -12.15 -12.08
C HIS A 113 -8.09 -10.75 -11.52
N SER A 114 -8.29 -10.57 -10.21
CA SER A 114 -7.85 -9.36 -9.50
C SER A 114 -6.32 -9.31 -9.41
N HIS A 115 -5.76 -8.12 -9.52
CA HIS A 115 -4.31 -7.87 -9.43
C HIS A 115 -3.88 -7.36 -8.05
N GLY A 116 -4.73 -7.53 -7.03
CA GLY A 116 -4.39 -7.24 -5.64
C GLY A 116 -3.39 -8.26 -5.07
N MET A 117 -2.55 -7.82 -4.14
CA MET A 117 -1.45 -8.63 -3.60
C MET A 117 -1.91 -9.95 -3.00
N ASP A 118 -3.02 -9.96 -2.25
CA ASP A 118 -3.59 -11.18 -1.65
C ASP A 118 -3.94 -12.25 -2.68
N GLU A 119 -4.54 -11.86 -3.80
CA GLU A 119 -4.88 -12.78 -4.89
C GLU A 119 -3.62 -13.28 -5.59
N LEU A 120 -2.70 -12.35 -5.90
CA LEU A 120 -1.45 -12.70 -6.58
C LEU A 120 -0.57 -13.62 -5.75
N SER A 121 -0.43 -13.33 -4.46
CA SER A 121 0.34 -14.15 -3.52
C SER A 121 -0.19 -15.57 -3.42
N LYS A 122 -1.51 -15.73 -3.23
CA LYS A 122 -2.15 -17.05 -3.16
C LYS A 122 -1.99 -17.82 -4.47
N ARG A 123 -2.21 -17.16 -5.60
CA ARG A 123 -2.24 -17.78 -6.93
C ARG A 123 -0.87 -18.19 -7.43
N TYR A 124 0.13 -17.33 -7.29
CA TYR A 124 1.43 -17.50 -7.93
C TYR A 124 2.55 -17.93 -6.97
N LEU A 125 2.42 -17.62 -5.68
CA LEU A 125 3.41 -17.99 -4.67
C LEU A 125 2.91 -19.09 -3.72
N GLY A 126 1.59 -19.39 -3.71
CA GLY A 126 1.00 -20.32 -2.76
C GLY A 126 1.02 -19.81 -1.31
N ILE A 127 1.24 -18.52 -1.10
CA ILE A 127 1.31 -17.87 0.21
C ILE A 127 -0.02 -17.19 0.49
N LYS A 128 -0.62 -17.48 1.66
CA LYS A 128 -1.75 -16.72 2.19
C LYS A 128 -1.20 -15.58 3.04
N PRO A 129 -1.23 -14.31 2.59
CA PRO A 129 -0.69 -13.20 3.36
C PRO A 129 -1.56 -12.89 4.57
N ILE A 130 -0.98 -12.18 5.53
CA ILE A 130 -1.72 -11.55 6.62
C ILE A 130 -2.62 -10.49 6.01
N SER A 131 -3.93 -10.56 6.24
CA SER A 131 -4.84 -9.57 5.68
C SER A 131 -4.84 -8.28 6.50
N PHE A 132 -5.13 -7.14 5.84
CA PHE A 132 -5.27 -5.86 6.52
C PHE A 132 -6.35 -5.90 7.61
N ASP A 133 -7.43 -6.66 7.39
CA ASP A 133 -8.50 -6.84 8.34
C ASP A 133 -8.09 -7.66 9.58
N GLU A 134 -7.17 -8.60 9.44
CA GLU A 134 -6.60 -9.33 10.59
C GLU A 134 -5.80 -8.41 11.52
N VAL A 135 -5.16 -7.38 10.95
CA VAL A 135 -4.31 -6.45 11.71
C VAL A 135 -5.13 -5.29 12.29
N THR A 136 -6.09 -4.75 11.54
CA THR A 136 -6.86 -3.55 11.92
C THR A 136 -8.25 -3.86 12.49
N GLY A 137 -8.74 -5.09 12.34
CA GLY A 137 -10.12 -5.45 12.65
C GLY A 137 -11.09 -5.00 11.55
N THR A 138 -12.37 -5.28 11.74
CA THR A 138 -13.44 -5.02 10.78
C THR A 138 -14.59 -4.18 11.36
N GLY A 139 -15.41 -3.60 10.50
CA GLY A 139 -16.64 -2.88 10.88
C GLY A 139 -16.37 -1.55 11.59
N LYS A 140 -17.26 -1.18 12.52
CA LYS A 140 -17.22 0.13 13.21
C LYS A 140 -16.02 0.30 14.16
N ASN A 141 -15.41 -0.80 14.59
CA ASN A 141 -14.29 -0.81 15.53
C ASN A 141 -12.94 -1.00 14.80
N ARG A 142 -12.89 -0.80 13.50
CA ARG A 142 -11.65 -0.89 12.72
C ARG A 142 -10.67 0.17 13.18
N LEU A 143 -9.47 -0.27 13.59
CA LEU A 143 -8.38 0.61 14.00
C LEU A 143 -7.78 1.32 12.78
N ASN A 144 -7.29 2.55 12.99
CA ASN A 144 -6.34 3.14 12.07
C ASN A 144 -5.01 2.36 12.17
N PHE A 145 -4.29 2.19 11.06
CA PHE A 145 -3.02 1.46 11.08
C PHE A 145 -1.99 2.06 12.07
N ALA A 146 -2.04 3.38 12.28
CA ALA A 146 -1.25 4.05 13.32
C ALA A 146 -1.58 3.60 14.76
N GLU A 147 -2.71 2.97 14.99
CA GLU A 147 -3.16 2.48 16.31
C GLU A 147 -2.88 0.99 16.50
N VAL A 148 -2.40 0.32 15.45
CA VAL A 148 -2.00 -1.09 15.50
C VAL A 148 -0.72 -1.24 16.31
N GLU A 149 -0.62 -2.31 17.11
CA GLU A 149 0.61 -2.66 17.82
C GLU A 149 1.78 -2.82 16.84
N ILE A 150 2.94 -2.25 17.19
CA ILE A 150 4.12 -2.22 16.31
C ILE A 150 4.54 -3.63 15.88
N GLU A 151 4.47 -4.62 16.76
CA GLU A 151 4.83 -6.01 16.43
C GLU A 151 3.93 -6.59 15.33
N LYS A 152 2.61 -6.38 15.44
CA LYS A 152 1.65 -6.83 14.42
C LYS A 152 1.83 -6.06 13.11
N ALA A 153 2.05 -4.75 13.21
CA ALA A 153 2.31 -3.90 12.05
C ALA A 153 3.62 -4.30 11.35
N THR A 154 4.66 -4.68 12.11
CA THR A 154 5.94 -5.15 11.59
C THR A 154 5.77 -6.45 10.81
N ASN A 155 5.08 -7.44 11.37
CA ASN A 155 4.86 -8.72 10.70
C ASN A 155 4.08 -8.52 9.40
N TYR A 156 3.01 -7.74 9.43
CA TYR A 156 2.20 -7.42 8.25
C TYR A 156 3.02 -6.70 7.18
N ALA A 157 3.65 -5.57 7.53
CA ALA A 157 4.31 -4.72 6.55
C ALA A 157 5.62 -5.32 5.99
N ALA A 158 6.34 -6.10 6.79
CA ALA A 158 7.53 -6.82 6.32
C ALA A 158 7.14 -7.97 5.37
N GLU A 159 6.05 -8.71 5.68
CA GLU A 159 5.51 -9.74 4.78
C GLU A 159 5.09 -9.14 3.43
N ASP A 160 4.41 -7.98 3.43
CA ASP A 160 3.99 -7.28 2.21
C ASP A 160 5.20 -6.91 1.32
N ALA A 161 6.29 -6.45 1.92
CA ALA A 161 7.53 -6.13 1.18
C ALA A 161 8.20 -7.38 0.60
N ASP A 162 8.28 -8.48 1.35
CA ASP A 162 8.82 -9.76 0.87
C ASP A 162 7.98 -10.34 -0.27
N ILE A 163 6.67 -10.37 -0.10
CA ILE A 163 5.73 -10.84 -1.14
C ILE A 163 5.88 -10.00 -2.42
N THR A 164 5.97 -8.69 -2.29
CA THR A 164 6.14 -7.78 -3.44
C THR A 164 7.42 -8.12 -4.22
N LEU A 165 8.54 -8.34 -3.55
CA LEU A 165 9.79 -8.74 -4.20
C LEU A 165 9.65 -10.11 -4.90
N ARG A 166 9.04 -11.10 -4.25
CA ARG A 166 8.81 -12.44 -4.83
C ARG A 166 7.89 -12.39 -6.05
N LEU A 167 6.83 -11.57 -6.00
CA LEU A 167 5.94 -11.37 -7.16
C LEU A 167 6.69 -10.72 -8.32
N TRP A 168 7.55 -9.75 -8.07
CA TRP A 168 8.39 -9.16 -9.10
C TRP A 168 9.34 -10.20 -9.73
N GLN A 169 10.02 -11.00 -8.91
CA GLN A 169 10.90 -12.07 -9.38
C GLN A 169 10.14 -13.11 -10.23
N HIS A 170 8.87 -13.35 -9.91
CA HIS A 170 8.01 -14.25 -10.66
C HIS A 170 7.54 -13.64 -11.99
N PHE A 171 7.03 -12.41 -12.00
CA PHE A 171 6.40 -11.82 -13.19
C PHE A 171 7.38 -11.18 -14.17
N LYS A 172 8.43 -10.51 -13.69
CA LYS A 172 9.33 -9.73 -14.57
C LYS A 172 9.97 -10.57 -15.70
N PRO A 173 10.47 -11.80 -15.44
CA PRO A 173 11.01 -12.65 -16.50
C PRO A 173 9.96 -13.10 -17.53
N GLN A 174 8.69 -13.28 -17.09
CA GLN A 174 7.61 -13.74 -17.98
C GLN A 174 7.24 -12.70 -19.03
N LEU A 175 7.36 -11.39 -18.72
CA LEU A 175 7.11 -10.34 -19.73
C LEU A 175 7.99 -10.50 -20.98
N ALA A 176 9.26 -10.88 -20.78
CA ALA A 176 10.16 -11.11 -21.91
C ALA A 176 9.77 -12.36 -22.70
N GLN A 177 9.37 -13.43 -22.01
CA GLN A 177 8.93 -14.69 -22.61
C GLN A 177 7.65 -14.51 -23.43
N GLU A 178 6.68 -13.76 -22.90
CA GLU A 178 5.39 -13.46 -23.52
C GLU A 178 5.46 -12.28 -24.52
N LYS A 179 6.65 -11.69 -24.75
CA LYS A 179 6.88 -10.54 -25.64
C LYS A 179 6.12 -9.26 -25.24
N LEU A 180 5.81 -9.12 -23.96
CA LEU A 180 5.09 -7.98 -23.38
C LEU A 180 6.02 -6.93 -22.75
N LEU A 181 7.34 -7.19 -22.73
CA LEU A 181 8.32 -6.30 -22.11
C LEU A 181 8.25 -4.89 -22.70
N THR A 182 8.14 -4.77 -24.03
CA THR A 182 8.05 -3.46 -24.68
C THR A 182 6.81 -2.71 -24.26
N LEU A 183 5.65 -3.36 -24.17
CA LEU A 183 4.41 -2.75 -23.68
C LEU A 183 4.61 -2.17 -22.28
N TYR A 184 5.14 -2.97 -21.37
CA TYR A 184 5.38 -2.57 -20.00
C TYR A 184 6.38 -1.40 -19.90
N GLU A 185 7.55 -1.52 -20.54
CA GLU A 185 8.64 -0.55 -20.42
C GLU A 185 8.36 0.79 -21.11
N THR A 186 7.56 0.78 -22.20
CA THR A 186 7.35 1.99 -23.00
C THR A 186 5.98 2.64 -22.79
N ILE A 187 5.00 1.93 -22.23
CA ILE A 187 3.65 2.44 -22.02
C ILE A 187 3.24 2.36 -20.56
N GLU A 188 3.11 1.17 -19.99
CA GLU A 188 2.48 0.99 -18.68
C GLU A 188 3.31 1.59 -17.54
N ARG A 189 4.61 1.28 -17.47
CA ARG A 189 5.49 1.81 -16.44
C ARG A 189 5.66 3.34 -16.52
N PRO A 190 5.94 3.95 -17.69
CA PRO A 190 6.03 5.40 -17.81
C PRO A 190 4.73 6.16 -17.54
N LEU A 191 3.59 5.49 -17.66
CA LEU A 191 2.29 6.07 -17.37
C LEU A 191 2.07 6.30 -15.86
N ILE A 192 2.69 5.51 -14.98
CA ILE A 192 2.56 5.65 -13.51
C ILE A 192 2.82 7.09 -13.05
N PRO A 193 4.00 7.71 -13.31
CA PRO A 193 4.26 9.08 -12.86
C PRO A 193 3.38 10.12 -13.57
N VAL A 194 2.88 9.83 -14.76
CA VAL A 194 1.95 10.73 -15.46
C VAL A 194 0.62 10.77 -14.72
N ILE A 195 0.05 9.60 -14.38
CA ILE A 195 -1.20 9.50 -13.62
C ILE A 195 -1.03 10.09 -12.22
N ALA A 196 0.10 9.82 -11.54
CA ALA A 196 0.40 10.43 -10.24
C ALA A 196 0.36 11.95 -10.30
N ARG A 197 0.95 12.58 -11.33
CA ARG A 197 0.88 14.03 -11.53
C ARG A 197 -0.54 14.50 -11.82
N MET A 198 -1.33 13.78 -12.62
CA MET A 198 -2.72 14.11 -12.89
C MET A 198 -3.55 14.10 -11.60
N GLU A 199 -3.38 13.09 -10.75
CA GLU A 199 -4.06 13.00 -9.46
C GLU A 199 -3.65 14.14 -8.51
N THR A 200 -2.37 14.50 -8.48
CA THR A 200 -1.86 15.62 -7.66
C THR A 200 -2.45 16.97 -8.11
N HIS A 201 -2.56 17.20 -9.41
CA HIS A 201 -3.17 18.44 -9.94
C HIS A 201 -4.68 18.47 -9.71
N GLY A 202 -5.32 17.31 -9.69
CA GLY A 202 -6.76 17.17 -9.54
C GLY A 202 -7.54 17.68 -10.74
N ILE A 203 -8.85 17.79 -10.57
CA ILE A 203 -9.79 18.32 -11.57
C ILE A 203 -10.62 19.44 -10.97
N LYS A 204 -10.96 20.44 -11.78
CA LYS A 204 -11.88 21.49 -11.36
C LYS A 204 -13.32 20.97 -11.51
N VAL A 205 -14.07 21.03 -10.42
CA VAL A 205 -15.47 20.60 -10.36
C VAL A 205 -16.36 21.85 -10.34
N ASP A 206 -17.39 21.88 -11.20
CA ASP A 206 -18.45 22.89 -11.19
C ASP A 206 -19.51 22.50 -10.15
N LEU A 207 -19.37 23.01 -8.93
CA LEU A 207 -20.30 22.72 -7.83
C LEU A 207 -21.73 23.22 -8.11
N PRO A 208 -21.98 24.43 -8.68
CA PRO A 208 -23.30 24.85 -9.08
C PRO A 208 -23.99 23.89 -10.05
N GLN A 209 -23.27 23.42 -11.07
CA GLN A 209 -23.79 22.46 -12.03
C GLN A 209 -24.14 21.11 -11.40
N LEU A 210 -23.26 20.61 -10.50
CA LEU A 210 -23.53 19.35 -9.79
C LEU A 210 -24.75 19.48 -8.86
N ALA A 211 -24.92 20.62 -8.19
CA ALA A 211 -26.09 20.87 -7.35
C ALA A 211 -27.39 20.92 -8.17
N ALA A 212 -27.34 21.55 -9.35
CA ALA A 212 -28.49 21.57 -10.28
C ALA A 212 -28.85 20.18 -10.77
N LEU A 213 -27.87 19.36 -11.19
CA LEU A 213 -28.06 17.96 -11.61
C LEU A 213 -28.61 17.11 -10.46
N SER A 214 -28.09 17.24 -9.24
CA SER A 214 -28.57 16.51 -8.07
C SER A 214 -30.04 16.80 -7.77
N LYS A 215 -30.45 18.09 -7.88
CA LYS A 215 -31.84 18.49 -7.69
C LYS A 215 -32.75 17.95 -8.80
N ASP A 216 -32.33 17.99 -10.05
CA ASP A 216 -33.10 17.42 -11.17
C ASP A 216 -33.28 15.93 -11.03
N PHE A 217 -32.23 15.19 -10.71
CA PHE A 217 -32.30 13.76 -10.48
C PHE A 217 -33.22 13.39 -9.31
N ALA A 218 -33.15 14.12 -8.19
CA ALA A 218 -34.04 13.89 -7.06
C ALA A 218 -35.52 14.08 -7.41
N ALA A 219 -35.84 15.12 -8.20
CA ALA A 219 -37.20 15.36 -8.67
C ALA A 219 -37.69 14.22 -9.58
N ARG A 220 -36.86 13.83 -10.58
CA ARG A 220 -37.21 12.73 -11.51
C ARG A 220 -37.34 11.37 -10.80
N MET A 221 -36.49 11.10 -9.80
CA MET A 221 -36.62 9.89 -8.98
C MET A 221 -37.96 9.85 -8.26
N THR A 222 -38.41 10.97 -7.68
CA THR A 222 -39.72 11.08 -7.02
C THR A 222 -40.87 10.86 -8.00
N ASP A 223 -40.77 11.41 -9.20
CA ASP A 223 -41.81 11.23 -10.24
C ASP A 223 -41.88 9.78 -10.70
N TYR A 224 -40.74 9.14 -10.99
CA TYR A 224 -40.72 7.71 -11.34
C TYR A 224 -41.21 6.81 -10.21
N GLU A 225 -40.89 7.12 -8.96
CA GLU A 225 -41.40 6.37 -7.82
C GLU A 225 -42.94 6.43 -7.76
N ARG A 226 -43.56 7.60 -7.97
CA ARG A 226 -45.02 7.74 -8.08
C ARG A 226 -45.60 6.94 -9.23
N GLU A 227 -44.97 6.99 -10.41
CA GLU A 227 -45.43 6.21 -11.57
C GLU A 227 -45.39 4.70 -11.28
N ILE A 228 -44.33 4.21 -10.64
CA ILE A 228 -44.22 2.81 -10.24
C ILE A 228 -45.36 2.40 -9.28
N TYR A 229 -45.63 3.24 -8.27
CA TYR A 229 -46.70 2.94 -7.32
C TYR A 229 -48.11 2.98 -7.94
N VAL A 230 -48.31 3.67 -9.05
CA VAL A 230 -49.58 3.65 -9.80
C VAL A 230 -49.72 2.38 -10.64
N LEU A 231 -48.62 1.79 -11.07
CA LEU A 231 -48.60 0.60 -11.93
C LEU A 231 -48.52 -0.72 -11.11
N ALA A 232 -48.15 -0.66 -9.86
CA ALA A 232 -48.05 -1.81 -8.94
C ALA A 232 -49.35 -2.02 -8.15
#